data_1fca23bd9590790f72ba678e28c128f3
#
_entry.id   1fca23bd9590790f72ba678e28c128f3
#
_cell.length_a   1.000
_cell.length_b   1.000
_cell.length_c   1.000
_cell.angle_alpha   90.00
_cell.angle_beta   90.00
_cell.angle_gamma   90.00
#
_symmetry.space_group_name_H-M   'P 1'
#
loop_
_entity.id
_entity.type
_entity.pdbx_description
1 polymer ?
#
loop_
_entity_poly.entity_id
_entity_poly.type
_entity_poly.pdbx_seq_one_letter_code
_entity_poly.pdbx_strand_id
1 'polypeptide(L)'
;MHKFGFLKKSSELNVMCIGAHSDDIEIGCGGTILKLIDEIRKVQFNWIVFSGDETRKKEAEKSKDAFLPKNKVKKFDIKNFRESYFQYTGDSLKDYFEELKTLSPDLIFTHYRNDAHQDHRLISDLTWNTFRDNFILEYEIPKYDGDLGVPNLFVHLDESIVQKKINYILDIFKTQKEKKWFTEDTFRSILRIRGVESNSPSRYAEAFHCRKIVL
;
A
#
# COMPACT_ATOMS: atom_id res chain seq x y z
N MET A 1 16.59 6.52 -17.87
CA MET A 1 15.87 5.28 -17.55
C MET A 1 14.61 5.20 -18.40
N HIS A 2 14.36 4.07 -19.06
CA HIS A 2 13.14 3.91 -19.87
C HIS A 2 11.93 3.76 -18.93
N LYS A 3 10.85 4.49 -19.21
CA LYS A 3 9.58 4.35 -18.50
C LYS A 3 8.74 3.29 -19.24
N PHE A 4 8.41 2.21 -18.55
CA PHE A 4 7.42 1.26 -19.06
C PHE A 4 6.03 1.78 -18.68
N GLY A 5 5.23 2.11 -19.69
CA GLY A 5 3.84 2.50 -19.51
C GLY A 5 2.94 1.27 -19.47
N PHE A 6 2.93 0.55 -18.36
CA PHE A 6 2.05 -0.64 -18.20
C PHE A 6 0.57 -0.31 -18.28
N LEU A 7 0.21 0.91 -17.95
CA LEU A 7 -1.16 1.33 -17.82
C LEU A 7 -1.47 2.34 -18.91
N LYS A 8 -2.23 1.92 -19.93
CA LYS A 8 -2.76 2.86 -20.92
C LYS A 8 -3.81 3.75 -20.23
N LYS A 9 -3.76 5.07 -20.46
CA LYS A 9 -4.73 6.05 -19.91
C LYS A 9 -6.21 5.70 -20.15
N SER A 10 -6.50 4.87 -21.14
CA SER A 10 -7.85 4.45 -21.55
C SER A 10 -8.31 3.12 -20.94
N SER A 11 -7.44 2.38 -20.25
CA SER A 11 -7.80 1.09 -19.66
C SER A 11 -8.62 1.27 -18.37
N GLU A 12 -9.53 0.37 -18.12
CA GLU A 12 -10.10 0.16 -16.80
C GLU A 12 -9.05 -0.53 -15.94
N LEU A 13 -8.89 -0.11 -14.71
CA LEU A 13 -7.92 -0.69 -13.78
C LEU A 13 -8.59 -0.98 -12.45
N ASN A 14 -8.62 -2.24 -12.06
CA ASN A 14 -9.11 -2.69 -10.77
C ASN A 14 -7.94 -2.96 -9.84
N VAL A 15 -7.73 -2.07 -8.87
CA VAL A 15 -6.62 -2.13 -7.92
C VAL A 15 -7.09 -2.68 -6.61
N MET A 16 -6.32 -3.59 -6.01
CA MET A 16 -6.52 -4.04 -4.64
C MET A 16 -5.36 -3.58 -3.79
N CYS A 17 -5.66 -2.86 -2.71
CA CYS A 17 -4.69 -2.43 -1.71
C CYS A 17 -4.95 -3.21 -0.43
N ILE A 18 -3.93 -3.91 0.05
CA ILE A 18 -4.01 -4.81 1.21
C ILE A 18 -3.06 -4.31 2.28
N GLY A 19 -3.58 -3.96 3.46
CA GLY A 19 -2.82 -3.59 4.65
C GLY A 19 -3.13 -4.53 5.81
N ALA A 20 -2.12 -4.95 6.55
CA ALA A 20 -2.31 -5.68 7.81
C ALA A 20 -2.95 -4.77 8.86
N HIS A 21 -2.51 -3.52 8.91
CA HIS A 21 -2.93 -2.49 9.87
C HIS A 21 -3.46 -1.25 9.16
N SER A 22 -4.06 -0.34 9.92
CA SER A 22 -4.87 0.77 9.40
C SER A 22 -4.09 1.85 8.64
N ASP A 23 -2.78 1.92 8.75
CA ASP A 23 -1.89 2.96 8.17
C ASP A 23 -0.94 2.41 7.08
N ASP A 24 -0.91 1.10 6.89
CA ASP A 24 0.05 0.44 6.01
C ASP A 24 -0.07 0.86 4.54
N ILE A 25 -1.29 0.90 4.02
CA ILE A 25 -1.55 1.20 2.61
C ILE A 25 -1.09 2.62 2.28
N GLU A 26 -1.40 3.56 3.15
CA GLU A 26 -1.06 4.97 3.00
C GLU A 26 0.44 5.18 3.06
N ILE A 27 1.11 4.52 4.01
CA ILE A 27 2.56 4.60 4.16
C ILE A 27 3.25 3.93 2.97
N GLY A 28 2.81 2.73 2.58
CA GLY A 28 3.46 1.93 1.56
C GLY A 28 3.25 2.40 0.14
N CYS A 29 2.02 2.79 -0.22
CA CYS A 29 1.67 3.10 -1.62
C CYS A 29 0.71 4.29 -1.81
N GLY A 30 0.49 5.10 -0.78
CA GLY A 30 -0.45 6.23 -0.84
C GLY A 30 -0.15 7.25 -1.93
N GLY A 31 1.14 7.55 -2.18
CA GLY A 31 1.55 8.45 -3.26
C GLY A 31 1.24 7.87 -4.64
N THR A 32 1.49 6.57 -4.83
CA THR A 32 1.16 5.85 -6.06
C THR A 32 -0.36 5.83 -6.29
N ILE A 33 -1.16 5.62 -5.25
CA ILE A 33 -2.62 5.68 -5.33
C ILE A 33 -3.09 7.05 -5.80
N LEU A 34 -2.60 8.15 -5.19
CA LEU A 34 -2.93 9.50 -5.61
C LEU A 34 -2.58 9.74 -7.08
N LYS A 35 -1.40 9.30 -7.50
CA LYS A 35 -0.95 9.41 -8.89
C LYS A 35 -1.81 8.61 -9.86
N LEU A 36 -2.19 7.38 -9.51
CA LEU A 36 -3.06 6.55 -10.35
C LEU A 36 -4.44 7.19 -10.56
N ILE A 37 -4.98 7.86 -9.54
CA ILE A 37 -6.25 8.59 -9.65
C ILE A 37 -6.15 9.74 -10.65
N ASP A 38 -5.03 10.46 -10.64
CA ASP A 38 -4.82 11.60 -11.54
C ASP A 38 -4.55 11.15 -12.97
N GLU A 39 -3.85 10.02 -13.16
CA GLU A 39 -3.41 9.55 -14.48
C GLU A 39 -4.40 8.62 -15.18
N ILE A 40 -5.21 7.85 -14.42
CA ILE A 40 -6.09 6.81 -14.98
C ILE A 40 -7.55 7.14 -14.71
N ARG A 41 -8.25 7.47 -15.79
CA ARG A 41 -9.67 7.90 -15.70
C ARG A 41 -10.58 6.84 -15.07
N LYS A 42 -10.40 5.57 -15.43
CA LYS A 42 -11.27 4.46 -15.01
C LYS A 42 -10.57 3.54 -14.01
N VAL A 43 -9.87 4.10 -13.01
CA VAL A 43 -9.32 3.31 -11.91
C VAL A 43 -10.37 3.12 -10.81
N GLN A 44 -10.43 1.89 -10.26
CA GLN A 44 -11.27 1.51 -9.13
C GLN A 44 -10.41 0.82 -8.07
N PHE A 45 -10.71 1.05 -6.81
CA PHE A 45 -9.93 0.53 -5.70
C PHE A 45 -10.76 -0.36 -4.77
N ASN A 46 -10.17 -1.51 -4.42
CA ASN A 46 -10.58 -2.33 -3.30
C ASN A 46 -9.56 -2.08 -2.16
N TRP A 47 -10.01 -1.50 -1.07
CA TRP A 47 -9.17 -1.12 0.07
C TRP A 47 -9.46 -2.03 1.23
N ILE A 48 -8.52 -2.90 1.57
CA ILE A 48 -8.70 -4.01 2.51
C ILE A 48 -7.70 -3.87 3.65
N VAL A 49 -8.20 -3.79 4.88
CA VAL A 49 -7.39 -3.73 6.10
C VAL A 49 -7.79 -4.88 7.01
N PHE A 50 -6.81 -5.60 7.54
CA PHE A 50 -7.06 -6.82 8.31
C PHE A 50 -7.25 -6.58 9.80
N SER A 51 -6.70 -5.53 10.37
CA SER A 51 -6.85 -5.22 11.80
C SER A 51 -7.12 -3.74 12.07
N GLY A 52 -7.87 -3.50 13.12
CA GLY A 52 -8.12 -2.17 13.67
C GLY A 52 -9.13 -2.23 14.78
N ASP A 53 -8.81 -1.63 15.93
CA ASP A 53 -9.80 -1.32 16.94
C ASP A 53 -10.75 -0.21 16.46
N GLU A 54 -11.75 0.14 17.26
CA GLU A 54 -12.75 1.14 16.89
C GLU A 54 -12.16 2.53 16.55
N THR A 55 -11.05 2.91 17.18
CA THR A 55 -10.36 4.17 16.91
C THR A 55 -9.59 4.10 15.58
N ARG A 56 -8.83 3.03 15.38
CA ARG A 56 -8.06 2.80 14.16
C ARG A 56 -8.96 2.56 12.94
N LYS A 57 -10.13 1.95 13.11
CA LYS A 57 -11.14 1.86 12.05
C LYS A 57 -11.60 3.24 11.59
N LYS A 58 -11.90 4.15 12.52
CA LYS A 58 -12.28 5.53 12.18
C LYS A 58 -11.16 6.29 11.49
N GLU A 59 -9.90 6.06 11.88
CA GLU A 59 -8.74 6.63 11.19
C GLU A 59 -8.65 6.10 9.75
N ALA A 60 -8.77 4.78 9.55
CA ALA A 60 -8.74 4.18 8.22
C ALA A 60 -9.90 4.62 7.32
N GLU A 61 -11.12 4.79 7.87
CA GLU A 61 -12.25 5.35 7.14
C GLU A 61 -11.98 6.78 6.65
N LYS A 62 -11.48 7.64 7.55
CA LYS A 62 -11.08 9.01 7.20
C LYS A 62 -9.96 9.03 6.17
N SER A 63 -9.00 8.13 6.30
CA SER A 63 -7.89 8.02 5.38
C SER A 63 -8.36 7.61 3.99
N LYS A 64 -9.16 6.55 3.89
CA LYS A 64 -9.75 6.15 2.63
C LYS A 64 -10.53 7.32 1.97
N ASP A 65 -11.30 8.10 2.74
CA ASP A 65 -12.04 9.26 2.21
C ASP A 65 -11.12 10.42 1.78
N ALA A 66 -9.96 10.57 2.40
CA ALA A 66 -8.95 11.56 2.01
C ALA A 66 -8.19 11.17 0.74
N PHE A 67 -7.81 9.89 0.62
CA PHE A 67 -7.04 9.38 -0.52
C PHE A 67 -7.91 9.07 -1.74
N LEU A 68 -9.13 8.56 -1.55
CA LEU A 68 -9.98 8.07 -2.63
C LEU A 68 -11.28 8.88 -2.79
N PRO A 69 -11.54 9.46 -3.97
CA PRO A 69 -12.88 9.95 -4.30
C PRO A 69 -13.91 8.80 -4.20
N LYS A 70 -15.11 9.08 -3.69
CA LYS A 70 -16.16 8.07 -3.48
C LYS A 70 -16.46 7.20 -4.71
N ASN A 71 -16.44 7.79 -5.89
CA ASN A 71 -16.68 7.10 -7.17
C ASN A 71 -15.51 6.22 -7.63
N LYS A 72 -14.40 6.20 -6.90
CA LYS A 72 -13.24 5.33 -7.15
C LYS A 72 -13.15 4.14 -6.21
N VAL A 73 -14.02 4.08 -5.20
CA VAL A 73 -14.06 2.99 -4.23
C VAL A 73 -15.02 1.91 -4.72
N LYS A 74 -14.51 0.72 -5.01
CA LYS A 74 -15.28 -0.47 -5.37
C LYS A 74 -15.63 -1.31 -4.12
N LYS A 75 -14.66 -1.49 -3.24
CA LYS A 75 -14.84 -2.14 -1.94
C LYS A 75 -13.97 -1.44 -0.89
N PHE A 76 -14.52 -1.30 0.30
CA PHE A 76 -13.78 -0.90 1.49
C PHE A 76 -14.15 -1.87 2.61
N ASP A 77 -13.17 -2.54 3.19
CA ASP A 77 -13.41 -3.52 4.24
C ASP A 77 -12.30 -3.45 5.29
N ILE A 78 -12.69 -3.39 6.55
CA ILE A 78 -11.77 -3.43 7.70
C ILE A 78 -12.20 -4.57 8.58
N LYS A 79 -11.32 -5.54 8.74
CA LYS A 79 -11.50 -6.68 9.64
C LYS A 79 -11.04 -6.31 11.05
N ASN A 80 -11.24 -7.22 11.97
CA ASN A 80 -10.89 -7.07 13.38
C ASN A 80 -10.00 -8.21 13.86
N PHE A 81 -9.14 -8.73 12.99
CA PHE A 81 -8.14 -9.70 13.41
C PHE A 81 -7.22 -9.05 14.46
N ARG A 82 -6.83 -9.83 15.45
CA ARG A 82 -5.99 -9.33 16.53
C ARG A 82 -4.58 -9.05 16.02
N GLU A 83 -4.14 -7.79 16.09
CA GLU A 83 -2.79 -7.36 15.75
C GLU A 83 -1.72 -8.21 16.46
N SER A 84 -0.64 -8.53 15.79
CA SER A 84 0.47 -9.39 16.23
C SER A 84 0.12 -10.87 16.43
N TYR A 85 -1.11 -11.28 16.12
CA TYR A 85 -1.59 -12.66 16.31
C TYR A 85 -2.09 -13.32 15.04
N PHE A 86 -1.85 -12.75 13.86
CA PHE A 86 -2.37 -13.29 12.60
C PHE A 86 -1.97 -14.71 12.34
N GLN A 87 -0.76 -15.11 12.68
CA GLN A 87 -0.27 -16.47 12.54
C GLN A 87 -1.09 -17.53 13.31
N TYR A 88 -1.82 -17.12 14.34
CA TYR A 88 -2.66 -18.01 15.16
C TYR A 88 -4.13 -18.04 14.68
N THR A 89 -4.47 -17.28 13.65
CA THR A 89 -5.79 -17.21 13.01
C THR A 89 -5.67 -17.40 11.49
N GLY A 90 -4.68 -18.17 11.06
CA GLY A 90 -4.32 -18.32 9.65
C GLY A 90 -5.39 -18.95 8.79
N ASP A 91 -6.22 -19.84 9.32
CA ASP A 91 -7.38 -20.43 8.66
C ASP A 91 -8.42 -19.35 8.31
N SER A 92 -8.87 -18.59 9.28
CA SER A 92 -9.85 -17.50 9.07
C SER A 92 -9.34 -16.41 8.14
N LEU A 93 -8.02 -16.10 8.23
CA LEU A 93 -7.37 -15.18 7.29
C LEU A 93 -7.39 -15.77 5.87
N LYS A 94 -7.06 -17.06 5.73
CA LYS A 94 -7.04 -17.73 4.44
C LYS A 94 -8.42 -17.78 3.81
N ASP A 95 -9.47 -18.09 4.58
CA ASP A 95 -10.85 -18.08 4.11
C ASP A 95 -11.23 -16.70 3.55
N TYR A 96 -10.86 -15.64 4.25
CA TYR A 96 -11.13 -14.29 3.75
C TYR A 96 -10.33 -13.96 2.47
N PHE A 97 -9.10 -14.43 2.34
CA PHE A 97 -8.36 -14.28 1.08
C PHE A 97 -9.03 -15.02 -0.08
N GLU A 98 -9.66 -16.18 0.15
CA GLU A 98 -10.44 -16.89 -0.88
C GLU A 98 -11.67 -16.07 -1.31
N GLU A 99 -12.36 -15.40 -0.38
CA GLU A 99 -13.42 -14.46 -0.71
C GLU A 99 -12.95 -13.30 -1.59
N LEU A 100 -11.76 -12.75 -1.31
CA LEU A 100 -11.18 -11.64 -2.06
C LEU A 100 -10.87 -11.98 -3.53
N LYS A 101 -10.72 -13.26 -3.89
CA LYS A 101 -10.55 -13.70 -5.30
C LYS A 101 -11.69 -13.23 -6.21
N THR A 102 -12.89 -13.14 -5.68
CA THR A 102 -14.07 -12.71 -6.45
C THR A 102 -13.97 -11.27 -6.96
N LEU A 103 -13.09 -10.47 -6.39
CA LEU A 103 -12.86 -9.07 -6.78
C LEU A 103 -12.07 -8.93 -8.08
N SER A 104 -11.34 -10.00 -8.50
CA SER A 104 -10.59 -10.06 -9.74
C SER A 104 -9.74 -8.80 -10.01
N PRO A 105 -8.76 -8.48 -9.16
CA PRO A 105 -7.91 -7.29 -9.33
C PRO A 105 -6.93 -7.47 -10.50
N ASP A 106 -6.61 -6.36 -11.18
CA ASP A 106 -5.55 -6.32 -12.18
C ASP A 106 -4.18 -6.06 -11.55
N LEU A 107 -4.18 -5.24 -10.49
CA LEU A 107 -2.98 -4.83 -9.74
C LEU A 107 -3.25 -4.98 -8.24
N ILE A 108 -2.30 -5.54 -7.52
CA ILE A 108 -2.36 -5.70 -6.07
C ILE A 108 -1.17 -5.03 -5.42
N PHE A 109 -1.43 -4.17 -4.43
CA PHE A 109 -0.43 -3.69 -3.49
C PHE A 109 -0.54 -4.47 -2.20
N THR A 110 0.58 -5.00 -1.72
CA THR A 110 0.68 -5.77 -0.47
C THR A 110 2.02 -5.52 0.22
N HIS A 111 2.21 -6.07 1.40
CA HIS A 111 3.46 -5.95 2.15
C HIS A 111 4.64 -6.63 1.47
N TYR A 112 5.84 -6.13 1.76
CA TYR A 112 7.09 -6.78 1.38
C TYR A 112 7.22 -8.14 2.08
N ARG A 113 7.58 -9.14 1.30
CA ARG A 113 7.67 -10.52 1.78
C ARG A 113 8.67 -10.72 2.91
N ASN A 114 9.78 -10.00 2.87
CA ASN A 114 10.83 -10.08 3.88
C ASN A 114 10.70 -8.99 4.97
N ASP A 115 9.52 -8.38 5.09
CA ASP A 115 9.20 -7.49 6.19
C ASP A 115 9.35 -8.24 7.53
N ALA A 116 10.00 -7.62 8.53
CA ALA A 116 10.26 -8.28 9.80
C ALA A 116 9.01 -8.40 10.69
N HIS A 117 7.95 -7.63 10.42
CA HIS A 117 6.69 -7.74 11.15
C HIS A 117 5.94 -9.03 10.73
N GLN A 118 5.60 -9.86 11.69
CA GLN A 118 4.98 -11.17 11.47
C GLN A 118 3.65 -11.11 10.71
N ASP A 119 2.80 -10.13 11.03
CA ASP A 119 1.50 -9.95 10.36
C ASP A 119 1.71 -9.54 8.90
N HIS A 120 2.67 -8.64 8.61
CA HIS A 120 3.01 -8.21 7.25
C HIS A 120 3.45 -9.39 6.38
N ARG A 121 4.36 -10.24 6.92
CA ARG A 121 4.82 -11.44 6.21
C ARG A 121 3.68 -12.38 5.88
N LEU A 122 2.80 -12.65 6.86
CA LEU A 122 1.68 -13.56 6.63
C LEU A 122 0.72 -13.01 5.57
N ILE A 123 0.38 -11.73 5.63
CA ILE A 123 -0.47 -11.08 4.62
C ILE A 123 0.19 -11.15 3.24
N SER A 124 1.50 -10.90 3.14
CA SER A 124 2.23 -11.06 1.88
C SER A 124 2.18 -12.50 1.36
N ASP A 125 2.45 -13.49 2.21
CA ASP A 125 2.44 -14.89 1.82
C ASP A 125 1.04 -15.35 1.36
N LEU A 126 -0.01 -14.96 2.07
CA LEU A 126 -1.39 -15.26 1.68
C LEU A 126 -1.78 -14.55 0.38
N THR A 127 -1.32 -13.31 0.17
CA THR A 127 -1.52 -12.60 -1.11
C THR A 127 -0.92 -13.41 -2.27
N TRP A 128 0.35 -13.81 -2.17
CA TRP A 128 1.02 -14.58 -3.22
C TRP A 128 0.42 -15.96 -3.43
N ASN A 129 -0.01 -16.61 -2.38
CA ASN A 129 -0.65 -17.92 -2.47
C ASN A 129 -2.03 -17.87 -3.13
N THR A 130 -2.72 -16.74 -2.97
CA THR A 130 -4.09 -16.57 -3.47
C THR A 130 -4.14 -16.00 -4.89
N PHE A 131 -3.26 -15.04 -5.22
CA PHE A 131 -3.28 -14.25 -6.45
C PHE A 131 -2.07 -14.52 -7.35
N ARG A 132 -1.81 -15.79 -7.68
CA ARG A 132 -0.60 -16.24 -8.38
C ARG A 132 -0.42 -15.68 -9.77
N ASP A 133 -1.52 -15.34 -10.44
CA ASP A 133 -1.56 -14.87 -11.84
C ASP A 133 -1.75 -13.34 -11.94
N ASN A 134 -1.78 -12.64 -10.80
CA ASN A 134 -1.96 -11.19 -10.77
C ASN A 134 -0.62 -10.45 -10.80
N PHE A 135 -0.66 -9.18 -11.20
CA PHE A 135 0.47 -8.27 -11.04
C PHE A 135 0.48 -7.75 -9.60
N ILE A 136 1.50 -8.16 -8.85
CA ILE A 136 1.64 -7.84 -7.42
C ILE A 136 2.86 -6.97 -7.21
N LEU A 137 2.66 -5.86 -6.50
CA LEU A 137 3.70 -4.95 -6.04
C LEU A 137 3.74 -4.97 -4.51
N GLU A 138 4.89 -5.37 -3.97
CA GLU A 138 5.12 -5.40 -2.54
C GLU A 138 5.71 -4.06 -2.10
N TYR A 139 5.04 -3.36 -1.20
CA TYR A 139 5.50 -2.08 -0.65
C TYR A 139 6.28 -2.25 0.64
N GLU A 140 7.10 -1.28 0.97
CA GLU A 140 7.90 -1.22 2.19
C GLU A 140 7.29 -0.28 3.24
N ILE A 141 7.47 -0.61 4.51
CA ILE A 141 7.01 0.21 5.64
C ILE A 141 8.23 0.57 6.51
N PRO A 142 8.61 1.85 6.62
CA PRO A 142 9.65 2.27 7.55
C PRO A 142 9.19 2.07 9.00
N LYS A 143 10.01 1.40 9.80
CA LYS A 143 9.76 1.09 11.20
C LYS A 143 11.08 0.76 11.93
N TYR A 144 11.01 0.27 13.18
CA TYR A 144 12.20 -0.01 13.98
C TYR A 144 13.05 -1.20 13.51
N ASP A 145 12.50 -2.09 12.66
CA ASP A 145 13.11 -3.38 12.37
C ASP A 145 14.29 -3.33 11.37
N GLY A 146 14.49 -2.19 10.69
CA GLY A 146 15.59 -2.03 9.76
C GLY A 146 15.56 -3.00 8.57
N ASP A 147 14.39 -3.35 8.10
CA ASP A 147 14.11 -4.40 7.12
C ASP A 147 13.76 -3.88 5.72
N LEU A 148 14.02 -2.61 5.46
CA LEU A 148 13.90 -2.04 4.13
C LEU A 148 14.86 -2.75 3.17
N GLY A 149 14.32 -3.35 2.13
CA GLY A 149 15.09 -4.13 1.18
C GLY A 149 15.66 -3.30 0.03
N VAL A 150 15.96 -3.98 -1.07
CA VAL A 150 16.38 -3.37 -2.33
C VAL A 150 15.25 -3.48 -3.35
N PRO A 151 14.35 -2.51 -3.42
CA PRO A 151 13.23 -2.52 -4.36
C PRO A 151 13.72 -2.36 -5.79
N ASN A 152 12.91 -2.82 -6.74
CA ASN A 152 13.28 -2.88 -8.15
C ASN A 152 12.25 -2.23 -9.10
N LEU A 153 11.16 -1.69 -8.57
CA LEU A 153 10.17 -0.91 -9.31
C LEU A 153 9.93 0.41 -8.57
N PHE A 154 9.93 1.52 -9.31
CA PHE A 154 9.82 2.85 -8.73
C PHE A 154 8.71 3.64 -9.40
N VAL A 155 7.94 4.37 -8.58
CA VAL A 155 6.93 5.33 -9.03
C VAL A 155 7.38 6.72 -8.62
N HIS A 156 7.78 7.53 -9.61
CA HIS A 156 8.18 8.91 -9.37
C HIS A 156 6.98 9.74 -8.91
N LEU A 157 7.16 10.51 -7.84
CA LEU A 157 6.12 11.35 -7.24
C LEU A 157 6.51 12.82 -7.30
N ASP A 158 5.59 13.68 -7.71
CA ASP A 158 5.78 15.12 -7.64
C ASP A 158 5.70 15.60 -6.18
N GLU A 159 6.36 16.72 -5.87
CA GLU A 159 6.41 17.30 -4.53
C GLU A 159 5.00 17.51 -3.93
N SER A 160 4.05 17.91 -4.75
CA SER A 160 2.66 18.11 -4.33
C SER A 160 1.99 16.82 -3.83
N ILE A 161 2.27 15.70 -4.51
CA ILE A 161 1.77 14.38 -4.10
C ILE A 161 2.46 13.92 -2.81
N VAL A 162 3.78 14.12 -2.71
CA VAL A 162 4.56 13.81 -1.51
C VAL A 162 4.00 14.54 -0.30
N GLN A 163 3.84 15.86 -0.42
CA GLN A 163 3.32 16.68 0.68
C GLN A 163 1.90 16.28 1.06
N LYS A 164 1.03 16.04 0.07
CA LYS A 164 -0.35 15.60 0.27
C LYS A 164 -0.41 14.27 1.01
N LYS A 165 0.37 13.27 0.56
CA LYS A 165 0.47 11.96 1.23
C LYS A 165 0.89 12.11 2.68
N ILE A 166 1.99 12.81 2.95
CA ILE A 166 2.54 12.97 4.30
C ILE A 166 1.57 13.70 5.22
N ASN A 167 0.97 14.80 4.74
CA ASN A 167 -0.03 15.54 5.51
C ASN A 167 -1.20 14.63 5.91
N TYR A 168 -1.74 13.85 4.96
CA TYR A 168 -2.85 12.95 5.26
C TYR A 168 -2.47 11.91 6.31
N ILE A 169 -1.29 11.29 6.19
CA ILE A 169 -0.81 10.31 7.17
C ILE A 169 -0.71 10.93 8.57
N LEU A 170 -0.04 12.08 8.70
CA LEU A 170 0.19 12.72 9.99
C LEU A 170 -1.08 13.32 10.61
N ASP A 171 -2.00 13.80 9.78
CA ASP A 171 -3.24 14.41 10.26
C ASP A 171 -4.29 13.38 10.67
N ILE A 172 -4.29 12.22 10.07
CA ILE A 172 -5.33 11.21 10.27
C ILE A 172 -4.94 10.20 11.36
N PHE A 173 -3.76 9.61 11.27
CA PHE A 173 -3.32 8.54 12.18
C PHE A 173 -2.75 9.06 13.49
N LYS A 174 -3.62 9.68 14.31
CA LYS A 174 -3.22 10.26 15.60
C LYS A 174 -2.77 9.20 16.61
N THR A 175 -3.29 7.98 16.50
CA THR A 175 -2.89 6.84 17.34
C THR A 175 -1.42 6.46 17.16
N GLN A 176 -0.78 6.85 16.04
CA GLN A 176 0.61 6.51 15.73
C GLN A 176 1.63 7.55 16.18
N LYS A 177 1.21 8.73 16.62
CA LYS A 177 2.09 9.87 16.94
C LYS A 177 3.14 9.60 18.04
N GLU A 178 2.86 8.67 18.94
CA GLU A 178 3.80 8.27 20.01
C GLU A 178 5.03 7.50 19.45
N LYS A 179 4.94 6.96 18.24
CA LYS A 179 6.04 6.22 17.62
C LYS A 179 7.08 7.19 17.07
N LYS A 180 8.34 7.10 17.53
CA LYS A 180 9.42 8.01 17.16
C LYS A 180 9.72 8.04 15.64
N TRP A 181 9.43 6.97 14.92
CA TRP A 181 9.61 6.91 13.46
C TRP A 181 8.43 7.52 12.69
N PHE A 182 7.27 7.75 13.33
CA PHE A 182 6.07 8.26 12.66
C PHE A 182 6.14 9.79 12.52
N THR A 183 7.04 10.27 11.68
CA THR A 183 7.33 11.69 11.49
C THR A 183 7.40 12.06 10.01
N GLU A 184 7.22 13.36 9.70
CA GLU A 184 7.39 13.88 8.35
C GLU A 184 8.78 13.54 7.79
N ASP A 185 9.83 13.72 8.60
CA ASP A 185 11.21 13.46 8.18
C ASP A 185 11.42 12.01 7.77
N THR A 186 10.86 11.05 8.51
CA THR A 186 10.96 9.64 8.17
C THR A 186 10.33 9.35 6.82
N PHE A 187 9.08 9.78 6.62
CA PHE A 187 8.36 9.52 5.38
C PHE A 187 8.99 10.25 4.19
N ARG A 188 9.43 11.47 4.39
CA ARG A 188 10.11 12.25 3.34
C ARG A 188 11.47 11.65 2.99
N SER A 189 12.22 11.18 3.98
CA SER A 189 13.56 10.59 3.78
C SER A 189 13.50 9.31 2.96
N ILE A 190 12.58 8.39 3.24
CA ILE A 190 12.46 7.16 2.44
C ILE A 190 12.10 7.48 0.99
N LEU A 191 11.13 8.37 0.76
CA LEU A 191 10.76 8.80 -0.59
C LEU A 191 11.92 9.49 -1.31
N ARG A 192 12.75 10.24 -0.58
CA ARG A 192 13.95 10.89 -1.13
C ARG A 192 15.03 9.90 -1.52
N ILE A 193 15.31 8.90 -0.68
CA ILE A 193 16.28 7.84 -0.97
C ILE A 193 15.84 7.11 -2.25
N ARG A 194 14.59 6.68 -2.32
CA ARG A 194 14.04 5.98 -3.50
C ARG A 194 14.01 6.87 -4.74
N GLY A 195 13.85 8.16 -4.56
CA GLY A 195 13.98 9.15 -5.65
C GLY A 195 15.41 9.25 -6.18
N VAL A 196 16.43 9.17 -5.31
CA VAL A 196 17.86 9.13 -5.73
C VAL A 196 18.16 7.84 -6.47
N GLU A 197 17.80 6.69 -5.93
CA GLU A 197 18.04 5.38 -6.54
C GLU A 197 17.42 5.25 -7.93
N SER A 198 16.24 5.83 -8.14
CA SER A 198 15.54 5.80 -9.42
C SER A 198 15.88 6.95 -10.37
N ASN A 199 16.79 7.85 -9.97
CA ASN A 199 17.07 9.10 -10.70
C ASN A 199 15.77 9.86 -11.05
N SER A 200 14.92 10.05 -10.05
CA SER A 200 13.62 10.73 -10.23
C SER A 200 13.82 12.22 -10.54
N PRO A 201 13.21 12.75 -11.62
CA PRO A 201 13.26 14.17 -11.94
C PRO A 201 12.65 15.06 -10.84
N SER A 202 11.64 14.54 -10.15
CA SER A 202 10.97 15.21 -9.04
C SER A 202 11.66 15.01 -7.69
N ARG A 203 12.76 14.25 -7.65
CA ARG A 203 13.57 13.89 -6.48
C ARG A 203 12.96 12.83 -5.56
N TYR A 204 11.70 12.45 -5.73
CA TYR A 204 10.98 11.54 -4.86
C TYR A 204 10.40 10.36 -5.65
N ALA A 205 10.34 9.22 -5.00
CA ALA A 205 9.65 8.04 -5.51
C ALA A 205 9.12 7.18 -4.36
N GLU A 206 8.01 6.50 -4.58
CA GLU A 206 7.70 5.26 -3.89
C GLU A 206 8.38 4.09 -4.60
N ALA A 207 8.72 3.06 -3.83
CA ALA A 207 9.41 1.91 -4.38
C ALA A 207 8.74 0.60 -3.95
N PHE A 208 8.83 -0.38 -4.84
CA PHE A 208 8.16 -1.66 -4.69
C PHE A 208 9.10 -2.80 -5.07
N HIS A 209 8.85 -3.97 -4.50
CA HIS A 209 9.44 -5.22 -4.94
C HIS A 209 8.47 -5.88 -5.94
N CYS A 210 8.90 -5.96 -7.19
CA CYS A 210 8.17 -6.64 -8.27
C CYS A 210 8.85 -7.99 -8.55
N ARG A 211 8.18 -9.09 -8.20
CA ARG A 211 8.76 -10.44 -8.33
C ARG A 211 8.52 -11.09 -9.69
N LYS A 212 7.40 -10.76 -10.32
CA LYS A 212 7.03 -11.29 -11.62
C LYS A 212 6.46 -10.19 -12.49
N ILE A 213 6.92 -10.12 -13.73
CA ILE A 213 6.39 -9.26 -14.76
C ILE A 213 6.41 -10.00 -16.08
N VAL A 214 5.33 -9.86 -16.85
CA VAL A 214 5.24 -10.36 -18.24
C VAL A 214 5.08 -9.14 -19.15
N LEU A 215 5.90 -9.09 -20.22
CA LEU A 215 5.93 -8.03 -21.21
C LEU A 215 5.17 -8.44 -22.46
#